data_cc6b04a72230dd9d3714f5ff81202afe
#
_entry.id   cc6b04a72230dd9d3714f5ff81202afe
#
_cell.length_a   1.000
_cell.length_b   1.000
_cell.length_c   1.000
_cell.angle_alpha   90.00
_cell.angle_beta   90.00
_cell.angle_gamma   90.00
#
_symmetry.space_group_name_H-M   'P 1'
#
loop_
_entity.id
_entity.type
_entity.pdbx_description
1 polymer ?
#
loop_
_entity_poly.entity_id
_entity_poly.type
_entity_poly.pdbx_seq_one_letter_code
_entity_poly.pdbx_strand_id
1 'polypeptide(L)'
;EAQMMAETEKIIHHDIDFLPLKSYANIHEGNSLRIAWEEVCPKDELNYIIGNPPFVGYSLQSKEQKADLLNIFVDEKGKPYKTAGKIDYVAAWYYKAAQMMQNTNIHAALVSTNSITQGEQVAAIWKPLKEMFGVHIDFAYRTFRWDSEASLKAHVHCVIIGFSDAPTNKPKILFDNGQVIEAQNINGYLIDSPDVFVESRNKALCDIPLMTKGSQPTDDGNLIIEADEYDDFITKEPNANKFIRPFVGAQEFLNKKKRWCLWLVGASPSELKALSEVRKRVESVREFRLKSKKEATRKKADMPTLFDERRASTTEYIIVPRHSSENRKYIPMGFVNPNIIASDAVLTIPSATLYHFGILESNVHMAWMRAVCGRLKSDYRYSKDVVYN
;
A
#
# COMPACT_ATOMS: atom_id res chain seq x y z
N GLU A 1 14.52 -21.35 -25.80
CA GLU A 1 14.80 -21.94 -27.11
C GLU A 1 15.98 -22.91 -27.08
N ALA A 2 17.21 -22.50 -26.69
CA ALA A 2 18.37 -23.39 -26.61
C ALA A 2 18.14 -24.64 -25.74
N GLN A 3 17.40 -24.50 -24.65
CA GLN A 3 17.06 -25.62 -23.76
C GLN A 3 16.01 -26.54 -24.38
N MET A 4 15.00 -25.98 -25.06
CA MET A 4 14.03 -26.74 -25.84
C MET A 4 14.70 -27.48 -27.01
N MET A 5 15.63 -26.84 -27.70
CA MET A 5 16.42 -27.48 -28.77
C MET A 5 17.19 -28.68 -28.23
N ALA A 6 17.92 -28.52 -27.12
CA ALA A 6 18.70 -29.60 -26.52
C ALA A 6 17.86 -30.78 -26.01
N GLU A 7 16.63 -30.55 -25.58
CA GLU A 7 15.70 -31.60 -25.16
C GLU A 7 15.02 -32.28 -26.36
N THR A 8 14.74 -31.53 -27.43
CA THR A 8 14.09 -32.07 -28.63
C THR A 8 15.07 -32.89 -29.47
N GLU A 9 16.35 -32.52 -29.55
CA GLU A 9 17.40 -33.32 -30.19
C GLU A 9 17.54 -34.76 -29.62
N LYS A 10 17.24 -34.89 -28.31
CA LYS A 10 17.26 -36.22 -27.65
C LYS A 10 16.09 -37.12 -28.04
N ILE A 11 15.02 -36.56 -28.54
CA ILE A 11 13.75 -37.26 -28.84
C ILE A 11 13.59 -37.53 -30.33
N ILE A 12 14.07 -36.65 -31.19
CA ILE A 12 13.89 -36.67 -32.61
C ILE A 12 15.23 -36.84 -33.33
N HIS A 13 15.49 -38.03 -33.87
CA HIS A 13 16.73 -38.38 -34.54
C HIS A 13 16.81 -37.91 -36.01
N HIS A 14 16.21 -36.80 -36.36
CA HIS A 14 16.33 -36.18 -37.67
C HIS A 14 16.85 -34.77 -37.57
N ASP A 15 17.67 -34.36 -38.56
CA ASP A 15 18.05 -32.95 -38.73
C ASP A 15 16.78 -32.11 -38.93
N ILE A 16 16.26 -31.59 -37.84
CA ILE A 16 15.19 -30.62 -37.88
C ILE A 16 15.87 -29.28 -38.08
N ASP A 17 15.51 -28.63 -39.18
CA ASP A 17 15.83 -27.22 -39.42
C ASP A 17 15.08 -26.40 -38.34
N PHE A 18 15.66 -26.39 -37.14
CA PHE A 18 15.11 -25.65 -36.00
C PHE A 18 15.08 -24.18 -36.36
N LEU A 19 13.88 -23.61 -36.26
CA LEU A 19 13.50 -22.21 -36.37
C LEU A 19 14.70 -21.31 -36.64
N PRO A 20 14.93 -20.85 -37.87
CA PRO A 20 16.05 -19.96 -38.13
C PRO A 20 15.94 -18.82 -37.15
N LEU A 21 17.02 -18.56 -36.39
CA LEU A 21 17.15 -17.34 -35.58
C LEU A 21 17.06 -16.17 -36.58
N LYS A 22 15.82 -15.76 -36.92
CA LYS A 22 15.60 -14.56 -37.71
C LYS A 22 15.94 -13.38 -36.77
N SER A 23 16.81 -12.50 -37.25
CA SER A 23 16.94 -11.19 -36.67
C SER A 23 15.60 -10.50 -36.78
N TYR A 24 14.84 -10.45 -35.68
CA TYR A 24 13.61 -9.70 -35.66
C TYR A 24 13.97 -8.21 -35.67
N ALA A 25 13.71 -7.54 -36.80
CA ALA A 25 13.94 -6.12 -36.97
C ALA A 25 13.15 -5.24 -35.96
N ASN A 26 12.23 -5.84 -35.21
CA ASN A 26 11.28 -5.17 -34.33
C ASN A 26 11.67 -5.23 -32.84
N ILE A 27 12.92 -5.55 -32.50
CA ILE A 27 13.44 -5.45 -31.14
C ILE A 27 14.11 -4.09 -30.96
N HIS A 28 13.52 -3.24 -30.11
CA HIS A 28 14.04 -1.91 -29.83
C HIS A 28 14.58 -1.84 -28.39
N GLU A 29 15.84 -1.47 -28.26
CA GLU A 29 16.47 -1.22 -26.96
C GLU A 29 16.09 0.17 -26.43
N GLY A 30 15.66 0.27 -25.17
CA GLY A 30 15.39 1.54 -24.52
C GLY A 30 14.33 1.47 -23.42
N ASN A 31 14.05 2.62 -22.84
CA ASN A 31 12.95 2.74 -21.89
C ASN A 31 11.62 2.76 -22.66
N SER A 32 10.84 1.67 -22.53
CA SER A 32 9.57 1.50 -23.22
C SER A 32 8.52 2.59 -22.90
N LEU A 33 8.66 3.29 -21.78
CA LEU A 33 7.80 4.44 -21.47
C LEU A 33 8.14 5.68 -22.26
N ARG A 34 9.38 5.80 -22.78
CA ARG A 34 9.88 6.95 -23.56
C ARG A 34 9.85 6.72 -25.06
N ILE A 35 9.81 5.45 -25.50
CA ILE A 35 9.70 5.07 -26.91
C ILE A 35 8.26 5.21 -27.36
N ALA A 36 7.99 5.77 -28.54
CA ALA A 36 6.68 5.74 -29.16
C ALA A 36 6.40 4.31 -29.66
N TRP A 37 5.38 3.64 -29.12
CA TRP A 37 5.10 2.23 -29.45
C TRP A 37 4.67 2.06 -30.91
N GLU A 38 4.06 3.09 -31.51
CA GLU A 38 3.66 3.08 -32.91
C GLU A 38 4.86 3.08 -33.89
N GLU A 39 6.04 3.55 -33.44
CA GLU A 39 7.29 3.44 -34.20
C GLU A 39 7.87 2.02 -34.19
N VAL A 40 7.53 1.23 -33.15
CA VAL A 40 7.94 -0.17 -33.02
C VAL A 40 7.01 -1.08 -33.81
N CYS A 41 5.69 -0.85 -33.70
CA CYS A 41 4.66 -1.59 -34.39
C CYS A 41 3.45 -0.68 -34.65
N PRO A 42 3.08 -0.46 -35.91
CA PRO A 42 1.90 0.30 -36.27
C PRO A 42 0.62 -0.28 -35.64
N LYS A 43 -0.35 0.57 -35.30
CA LYS A 43 -1.60 0.15 -34.63
C LYS A 43 -2.41 -0.85 -35.45
N ASP A 44 -2.43 -0.72 -36.77
CA ASP A 44 -3.16 -1.57 -37.69
C ASP A 44 -2.55 -2.97 -37.85
N GLU A 45 -1.28 -3.14 -37.48
CA GLU A 45 -0.58 -4.42 -37.47
C GLU A 45 -0.60 -5.10 -36.10
N LEU A 46 -1.04 -4.39 -35.05
CA LEU A 46 -0.97 -4.86 -33.66
C LEU A 46 -2.30 -5.46 -33.19
N ASN A 47 -2.28 -6.68 -32.66
CA ASN A 47 -3.46 -7.34 -32.10
C ASN A 47 -3.39 -7.44 -30.57
N TYR A 48 -2.19 -7.65 -29.99
CA TYR A 48 -2.01 -7.90 -28.57
C TYR A 48 -0.83 -7.15 -28.00
N ILE A 49 -1.02 -6.59 -26.81
CA ILE A 49 0.05 -6.03 -25.96
C ILE A 49 0.19 -6.94 -24.76
N ILE A 50 1.32 -7.63 -24.64
CA ILE A 50 1.59 -8.54 -23.53
C ILE A 50 2.88 -8.11 -22.84
N GLY A 51 2.89 -8.06 -21.51
CA GLY A 51 4.09 -7.63 -20.80
C GLY A 51 4.13 -7.96 -19.32
N ASN A 52 5.35 -7.94 -18.80
CA ASN A 52 5.65 -7.99 -17.38
C ASN A 52 6.48 -6.75 -17.00
N PRO A 53 5.83 -5.60 -16.81
CA PRO A 53 6.50 -4.34 -16.48
C PRO A 53 7.20 -4.38 -15.13
N PRO A 54 8.19 -3.48 -14.87
CA PRO A 54 8.92 -3.46 -13.61
C PRO A 54 8.02 -3.17 -12.39
N PHE A 55 8.16 -3.98 -11.33
CA PHE A 55 7.42 -3.85 -10.08
C PHE A 55 8.14 -2.91 -9.11
N VAL A 56 7.86 -1.61 -9.22
CA VAL A 56 8.43 -0.60 -8.33
C VAL A 56 7.30 0.15 -7.62
N GLY A 57 7.15 -0.07 -6.32
CA GLY A 57 6.17 0.64 -5.50
C GLY A 57 6.46 2.14 -5.44
N TYR A 58 5.43 2.96 -5.37
CA TYR A 58 5.52 4.44 -5.46
C TYR A 58 6.54 5.08 -4.52
N SER A 59 6.77 4.51 -3.34
CA SER A 59 7.73 5.03 -2.34
C SER A 59 9.19 4.68 -2.66
N LEU A 60 9.43 3.73 -3.55
CA LEU A 60 10.75 3.22 -3.93
C LEU A 60 11.21 3.74 -5.29
N GLN A 61 10.35 4.43 -6.03
CA GLN A 61 10.68 4.98 -7.34
C GLN A 61 11.83 5.99 -7.26
N SER A 62 12.75 5.91 -8.22
CA SER A 62 13.76 6.94 -8.45
C SER A 62 13.11 8.26 -8.92
N LYS A 63 13.90 9.33 -8.95
CA LYS A 63 13.43 10.62 -9.50
C LYS A 63 13.04 10.50 -10.97
N GLU A 64 13.80 9.73 -11.74
CA GLU A 64 13.56 9.49 -13.17
C GLU A 64 12.28 8.69 -13.40
N GLN A 65 12.08 7.61 -12.64
CA GLN A 65 10.86 6.81 -12.71
C GLN A 65 9.60 7.62 -12.36
N LYS A 66 9.70 8.50 -11.36
CA LYS A 66 8.61 9.44 -11.04
C LYS A 66 8.35 10.44 -12.17
N ALA A 67 9.40 10.94 -12.81
CA ALA A 67 9.25 11.84 -13.96
C ALA A 67 8.60 11.13 -15.14
N ASP A 68 9.02 9.90 -15.45
CA ASP A 68 8.41 9.09 -16.51
C ASP A 68 6.91 8.87 -16.25
N LEU A 69 6.54 8.50 -15.01
CA LEU A 69 5.15 8.28 -14.62
C LEU A 69 4.31 9.57 -14.75
N LEU A 70 4.83 10.70 -14.26
CA LEU A 70 4.14 12.00 -14.34
C LEU A 70 3.98 12.50 -15.78
N ASN A 71 4.93 12.17 -16.68
CA ASN A 71 4.84 12.54 -18.10
C ASN A 71 3.81 11.70 -18.87
N ILE A 72 3.55 10.49 -18.44
CA ILE A 72 2.61 9.58 -19.11
C ILE A 72 1.21 9.72 -18.52
N PHE A 73 1.07 9.75 -17.20
CA PHE A 73 -0.21 9.73 -16.51
C PHE A 73 -0.79 11.15 -16.43
N VAL A 74 -1.31 11.65 -17.55
CA VAL A 74 -1.77 13.03 -17.73
C VAL A 74 -3.24 13.10 -18.10
N ASP A 75 -3.91 14.19 -17.77
CA ASP A 75 -5.28 14.48 -18.18
C ASP A 75 -5.33 14.94 -19.66
N GLU A 76 -6.54 15.20 -20.17
CA GLU A 76 -6.79 15.69 -21.54
C GLU A 76 -6.02 17.00 -21.88
N LYS A 77 -5.61 17.76 -20.88
CA LYS A 77 -4.82 19.00 -21.03
C LYS A 77 -3.32 18.76 -20.93
N GLY A 78 -2.88 17.49 -20.84
CA GLY A 78 -1.47 17.13 -20.67
C GLY A 78 -0.92 17.42 -19.26
N LYS A 79 -1.80 17.65 -18.27
CA LYS A 79 -1.37 17.90 -16.89
C LYS A 79 -1.36 16.60 -16.09
N PRO A 80 -0.30 16.31 -15.33
CA PRO A 80 -0.26 15.12 -14.49
C PRO A 80 -1.44 15.05 -13.51
N TYR A 81 -2.08 13.89 -13.40
CA TYR A 81 -3.08 13.65 -12.37
C TYR A 81 -2.48 13.86 -10.98
N LYS A 82 -3.23 14.47 -10.06
CA LYS A 82 -2.77 14.72 -8.68
C LYS A 82 -2.35 13.45 -7.95
N THR A 83 -2.93 12.34 -8.32
CA THR A 83 -2.69 11.01 -7.74
C THR A 83 -1.47 10.31 -8.35
N ALA A 84 -1.01 10.74 -9.53
CA ALA A 84 0.06 10.06 -10.27
C ALA A 84 1.37 9.90 -9.47
N GLY A 85 1.69 10.82 -8.57
CA GLY A 85 2.86 10.71 -7.69
C GLY A 85 2.76 9.65 -6.57
N LYS A 86 1.62 8.97 -6.44
CA LYS A 86 1.35 7.98 -5.38
C LYS A 86 0.91 6.62 -5.91
N ILE A 87 1.07 6.38 -7.21
CA ILE A 87 0.76 5.09 -7.83
C ILE A 87 2.04 4.33 -8.17
N ASP A 88 1.94 3.01 -8.24
CA ASP A 88 3.06 2.15 -8.56
C ASP A 88 3.49 2.32 -10.01
N TYR A 89 4.77 2.15 -10.28
CA TYR A 89 5.39 2.45 -11.57
C TYR A 89 4.76 1.68 -12.73
N VAL A 90 4.34 0.44 -12.47
CA VAL A 90 3.66 -0.43 -13.44
C VAL A 90 2.41 0.21 -14.06
N ALA A 91 1.75 1.14 -13.36
CA ALA A 91 0.55 1.83 -13.86
C ALA A 91 0.79 2.60 -15.17
N ALA A 92 2.03 3.07 -15.41
CA ALA A 92 2.39 3.77 -16.63
C ALA A 92 2.21 2.90 -17.89
N TRP A 93 2.46 1.59 -17.79
CA TRP A 93 2.24 0.65 -18.90
C TRP A 93 0.78 0.44 -19.20
N TYR A 94 -0.09 0.38 -18.19
CA TYR A 94 -1.54 0.33 -18.38
C TYR A 94 -2.05 1.56 -19.11
N TYR A 95 -1.59 2.72 -18.71
CA TYR A 95 -1.98 3.97 -19.33
C TYR A 95 -1.49 4.07 -20.79
N LYS A 96 -0.24 3.70 -21.05
CA LYS A 96 0.36 3.72 -22.38
C LYS A 96 -0.29 2.68 -23.30
N ALA A 97 -0.62 1.50 -22.79
CA ALA A 97 -1.38 0.49 -23.53
C ALA A 97 -2.80 1.00 -23.86
N ALA A 98 -3.47 1.66 -22.91
CA ALA A 98 -4.78 2.26 -23.15
C ALA A 98 -4.73 3.36 -24.23
N GLN A 99 -3.70 4.17 -24.26
CA GLN A 99 -3.50 5.15 -25.36
C GLN A 99 -3.30 4.46 -26.72
N MET A 100 -2.51 3.37 -26.74
CA MET A 100 -2.24 2.61 -27.97
C MET A 100 -3.48 1.91 -28.52
N MET A 101 -4.37 1.44 -27.64
CA MET A 101 -5.59 0.72 -28.01
C MET A 101 -6.68 1.58 -28.65
N GLN A 102 -6.65 2.90 -28.45
CA GLN A 102 -7.77 3.77 -28.84
C GLN A 102 -8.17 3.62 -30.31
N ASN A 103 -9.47 3.35 -30.53
CA ASN A 103 -10.09 3.13 -31.83
C ASN A 103 -9.51 1.93 -32.59
N THR A 104 -9.10 0.88 -31.90
CA THR A 104 -8.55 -0.35 -32.47
C THR A 104 -9.23 -1.57 -31.86
N ASN A 105 -8.89 -2.77 -32.33
CA ASN A 105 -9.27 -4.04 -31.72
C ASN A 105 -8.11 -4.65 -30.90
N ILE A 106 -7.17 -3.83 -30.42
CA ILE A 106 -6.03 -4.30 -29.66
C ILE A 106 -6.49 -4.70 -28.24
N HIS A 107 -6.02 -5.84 -27.76
CA HIS A 107 -6.20 -6.28 -26.40
C HIS A 107 -4.86 -6.25 -25.66
N ALA A 108 -4.87 -5.85 -24.40
CA ALA A 108 -3.66 -5.88 -23.58
C ALA A 108 -3.79 -6.84 -22.40
N ALA A 109 -2.69 -7.49 -22.03
CA ALA A 109 -2.60 -8.29 -20.81
C ALA A 109 -1.27 -8.05 -20.12
N LEU A 110 -1.32 -7.53 -18.89
CA LEU A 110 -0.13 -7.18 -18.13
C LEU A 110 -0.08 -7.89 -16.79
N VAL A 111 1.11 -8.35 -16.42
CA VAL A 111 1.41 -8.82 -15.07
C VAL A 111 1.75 -7.62 -14.20
N SER A 112 1.26 -7.58 -12.98
CA SER A 112 1.56 -6.51 -12.03
C SER A 112 1.49 -6.97 -10.59
N THR A 113 2.00 -6.15 -9.68
CA THR A 113 1.74 -6.32 -8.25
C THR A 113 0.26 -6.10 -7.97
N ASN A 114 -0.29 -6.85 -7.02
CA ASN A 114 -1.70 -6.76 -6.65
C ASN A 114 -2.10 -5.40 -6.04
N SER A 115 -1.14 -4.55 -5.72
CA SER A 115 -1.37 -3.19 -5.18
C SER A 115 -2.23 -2.30 -6.08
N ILE A 116 -2.15 -2.47 -7.41
CA ILE A 116 -2.94 -1.67 -8.37
C ILE A 116 -4.44 -1.97 -8.34
N THR A 117 -4.83 -3.03 -7.67
CA THR A 117 -6.23 -3.47 -7.49
C THR A 117 -6.72 -3.27 -6.05
N GLN A 118 -6.05 -2.42 -5.27
CA GLN A 118 -6.29 -2.26 -3.85
C GLN A 118 -6.17 -0.81 -3.38
N GLY A 119 -6.95 -0.46 -2.35
CA GLY A 119 -6.83 0.81 -1.66
C GLY A 119 -6.95 2.03 -2.59
N GLU A 120 -6.12 3.02 -2.32
CA GLU A 120 -6.11 4.29 -3.04
C GLU A 120 -5.70 4.15 -4.51
N GLN A 121 -4.97 3.09 -4.87
CA GLN A 121 -4.47 2.92 -6.24
C GLN A 121 -5.59 2.59 -7.23
N VAL A 122 -6.65 1.93 -6.79
CA VAL A 122 -7.76 1.57 -7.69
C VAL A 122 -8.38 2.81 -8.34
N ALA A 123 -8.81 3.77 -7.52
CA ALA A 123 -9.38 5.00 -8.06
C ALA A 123 -8.35 5.82 -8.85
N ALA A 124 -7.10 5.84 -8.40
CA ALA A 124 -6.04 6.61 -9.03
C ALA A 124 -5.64 6.08 -10.43
N ILE A 125 -5.73 4.77 -10.65
CA ILE A 125 -5.33 4.11 -11.90
C ILE A 125 -6.54 3.85 -12.80
N TRP A 126 -7.56 3.15 -12.29
CA TRP A 126 -8.64 2.62 -13.11
C TRP A 126 -9.69 3.67 -13.48
N LYS A 127 -9.89 4.71 -12.65
CA LYS A 127 -10.81 5.80 -12.98
C LYS A 127 -10.36 6.56 -14.23
N PRO A 128 -9.11 7.07 -14.33
CA PRO A 128 -8.62 7.70 -15.56
C PRO A 128 -8.65 6.76 -16.78
N LEU A 129 -8.28 5.49 -16.62
CA LEU A 129 -8.32 4.52 -17.73
C LEU A 129 -9.75 4.33 -18.26
N LYS A 130 -10.74 4.28 -17.37
CA LYS A 130 -12.15 4.14 -17.74
C LYS A 130 -12.71 5.40 -18.37
N GLU A 131 -12.55 6.55 -17.69
CA GLU A 131 -13.18 7.81 -18.09
C GLU A 131 -12.56 8.40 -19.36
N MET A 132 -11.23 8.26 -19.53
CA MET A 132 -10.52 8.86 -20.64
C MET A 132 -10.44 7.93 -21.88
N PHE A 133 -10.29 6.63 -21.66
CA PHE A 133 -10.05 5.68 -22.74
C PHE A 133 -11.15 4.61 -22.90
N GLY A 134 -12.19 4.62 -22.06
CA GLY A 134 -13.24 3.61 -22.13
C GLY A 134 -12.81 2.20 -21.74
N VAL A 135 -11.61 2.03 -21.18
CA VAL A 135 -11.03 0.73 -20.85
C VAL A 135 -11.94 -0.08 -19.92
N HIS A 136 -12.10 -1.35 -20.23
CA HIS A 136 -12.74 -2.34 -19.38
C HIS A 136 -11.84 -3.58 -19.22
N ILE A 137 -12.01 -4.28 -18.12
CA ILE A 137 -11.26 -5.51 -17.83
C ILE A 137 -12.00 -6.67 -18.48
N ASP A 138 -11.34 -7.45 -19.34
CA ASP A 138 -11.89 -8.61 -20.05
C ASP A 138 -11.72 -9.88 -19.22
N PHE A 139 -10.55 -10.05 -18.62
CA PHE A 139 -10.27 -11.14 -17.70
C PHE A 139 -9.25 -10.73 -16.64
N ALA A 140 -9.23 -11.43 -15.52
CA ALA A 140 -8.20 -11.24 -14.53
C ALA A 140 -7.87 -12.53 -13.75
N TYR A 141 -6.59 -12.75 -13.52
CA TYR A 141 -6.12 -13.63 -12.47
C TYR A 141 -6.01 -12.82 -11.20
N ARG A 142 -6.84 -13.15 -10.21
CA ARG A 142 -6.79 -12.57 -8.86
C ARG A 142 -5.46 -12.86 -8.19
N THR A 143 -5.20 -12.19 -7.10
CA THR A 143 -3.92 -12.29 -6.39
C THR A 143 -3.42 -13.71 -6.26
N PHE A 144 -2.27 -13.98 -6.85
CA PHE A 144 -1.52 -15.22 -6.71
C PHE A 144 -0.09 -14.91 -6.24
N ARG A 145 0.51 -15.88 -5.62
CA ARG A 145 1.90 -15.79 -5.17
C ARG A 145 2.83 -16.21 -6.30
N TRP A 146 3.68 -15.27 -6.72
CA TRP A 146 4.78 -15.59 -7.64
C TRP A 146 6.01 -15.93 -6.82
N ASP A 147 6.45 -17.17 -6.90
CA ASP A 147 7.66 -17.65 -6.26
C ASP A 147 8.81 -17.62 -7.27
N SER A 148 9.88 -16.91 -6.93
CA SER A 148 11.11 -16.93 -7.72
C SER A 148 11.82 -18.27 -7.52
N GLU A 149 12.33 -18.86 -8.61
CA GLU A 149 13.22 -20.04 -8.55
C GLU A 149 14.62 -19.70 -8.00
N ALA A 150 14.93 -18.42 -7.80
CA ALA A 150 16.19 -17.97 -7.26
C ALA A 150 16.39 -18.42 -5.80
N SER A 151 17.64 -18.61 -5.40
CA SER A 151 18.05 -19.06 -4.05
C SER A 151 17.55 -18.15 -2.92
N LEU A 152 17.33 -16.85 -3.20
CA LEU A 152 16.63 -15.90 -2.33
C LEU A 152 15.17 -15.78 -2.82
N LYS A 153 14.28 -16.54 -2.21
CA LYS A 153 12.85 -16.55 -2.53
C LYS A 153 12.20 -15.21 -2.18
N ALA A 154 12.17 -14.29 -3.14
CA ALA A 154 11.31 -13.11 -3.07
C ALA A 154 9.88 -13.53 -3.45
N HIS A 155 8.97 -13.52 -2.50
CA HIS A 155 7.57 -13.79 -2.74
C HIS A 155 6.86 -12.48 -3.09
N VAL A 156 6.34 -12.38 -4.31
CA VAL A 156 5.57 -11.23 -4.77
C VAL A 156 4.13 -11.66 -5.00
N HIS A 157 3.18 -10.86 -4.53
CA HIS A 157 1.76 -11.07 -4.80
C HIS A 157 1.40 -10.34 -6.09
N CYS A 158 1.08 -11.10 -7.12
CA CYS A 158 0.82 -10.61 -8.48
C CYS A 158 -0.64 -10.78 -8.87
N VAL A 159 -1.02 -10.03 -9.88
CA VAL A 159 -2.26 -10.19 -10.66
C VAL A 159 -1.90 -10.20 -12.15
N ILE A 160 -2.73 -10.84 -12.97
CA ILE A 160 -2.68 -10.69 -14.43
C ILE A 160 -4.01 -10.08 -14.84
N ILE A 161 -3.96 -8.99 -15.59
CA ILE A 161 -5.17 -8.28 -16.00
C ILE A 161 -5.15 -8.10 -17.50
N GLY A 162 -6.16 -8.69 -18.16
CA GLY A 162 -6.47 -8.48 -19.57
C GLY A 162 -7.54 -7.41 -19.71
N PHE A 163 -7.31 -6.44 -20.59
CA PHE A 163 -8.19 -5.29 -20.77
C PHE A 163 -8.18 -4.78 -22.20
N SER A 164 -9.26 -4.11 -22.59
CA SER A 164 -9.43 -3.48 -23.92
C SER A 164 -10.39 -2.29 -23.81
N ASP A 165 -10.51 -1.53 -24.90
CA ASP A 165 -11.56 -0.52 -25.08
C ASP A 165 -12.62 -0.97 -26.10
N ALA A 166 -12.39 -2.11 -26.77
CA ALA A 166 -13.28 -2.67 -27.77
C ALA A 166 -14.57 -3.22 -27.14
N PRO A 167 -15.74 -2.89 -27.68
CA PRO A 167 -16.99 -3.45 -27.19
C PRO A 167 -16.99 -4.99 -27.29
N THR A 168 -17.32 -5.66 -26.22
CA THR A 168 -17.41 -7.13 -26.22
C THR A 168 -18.72 -7.59 -25.59
N ASN A 169 -19.36 -8.58 -26.22
CA ASN A 169 -20.51 -9.29 -25.66
C ASN A 169 -20.09 -10.63 -25.01
N LYS A 170 -18.79 -10.92 -24.98
CA LYS A 170 -18.27 -12.14 -24.35
C LYS A 170 -18.32 -11.99 -22.82
N PRO A 171 -18.65 -13.07 -22.09
CA PRO A 171 -18.55 -13.05 -20.64
C PRO A 171 -17.08 -12.76 -20.23
N LYS A 172 -16.93 -11.96 -19.20
CA LYS A 172 -15.62 -11.66 -18.60
C LYS A 172 -15.23 -12.80 -17.67
N ILE A 173 -13.94 -13.06 -17.53
CA ILE A 173 -13.46 -14.24 -16.79
C ILE A 173 -12.58 -13.83 -15.61
N LEU A 174 -12.96 -14.26 -14.42
CA LEU A 174 -12.12 -14.17 -13.23
C LEU A 174 -11.54 -15.53 -12.89
N PHE A 175 -10.23 -15.58 -12.70
CA PHE A 175 -9.52 -16.74 -12.19
C PHE A 175 -9.17 -16.49 -10.71
N ASP A 176 -9.63 -17.35 -9.82
CA ASP A 176 -9.43 -17.23 -8.38
C ASP A 176 -9.17 -18.60 -7.76
N ASN A 177 -7.96 -18.81 -7.23
CA ASN A 177 -7.57 -20.06 -6.56
C ASN A 177 -7.89 -21.34 -7.35
N GLY A 178 -7.65 -21.31 -8.67
CA GLY A 178 -7.93 -22.44 -9.56
C GLY A 178 -9.39 -22.55 -10.03
N GLN A 179 -10.27 -21.67 -9.56
CA GLN A 179 -11.64 -21.57 -10.05
C GLN A 179 -11.74 -20.58 -11.20
N VAL A 180 -12.62 -20.88 -12.15
CA VAL A 180 -12.97 -20.01 -13.27
C VAL A 180 -14.38 -19.50 -13.02
N ILE A 181 -14.53 -18.19 -12.93
CA ILE A 181 -15.79 -17.52 -12.61
C ILE A 181 -16.16 -16.63 -13.79
N GLU A 182 -17.32 -16.85 -14.37
CA GLU A 182 -17.89 -15.93 -15.33
C GLU A 182 -18.44 -14.69 -14.62
N ALA A 183 -18.10 -13.52 -15.12
CA ALA A 183 -18.48 -12.23 -14.56
C ALA A 183 -19.18 -11.36 -15.62
N GLN A 184 -20.16 -10.59 -15.20
CA GLN A 184 -20.80 -9.59 -16.06
C GLN A 184 -19.95 -8.34 -16.23
N ASN A 185 -19.32 -7.91 -15.13
CA ASN A 185 -18.37 -6.81 -15.14
C ASN A 185 -17.25 -7.06 -14.12
N ILE A 186 -16.00 -6.81 -14.53
CA ILE A 186 -14.85 -6.87 -13.62
C ILE A 186 -14.41 -5.44 -13.37
N ASN A 187 -14.57 -4.97 -12.12
CA ASN A 187 -14.12 -3.64 -11.75
C ASN A 187 -12.64 -3.60 -11.33
N GLY A 188 -12.10 -2.42 -11.05
CA GLY A 188 -10.70 -2.24 -10.68
C GLY A 188 -10.25 -2.95 -9.37
N TYR A 189 -11.19 -3.45 -8.55
CA TYR A 189 -10.90 -4.31 -7.39
C TYR A 189 -10.89 -5.80 -7.74
N LEU A 190 -11.05 -6.15 -9.02
CA LEU A 190 -11.20 -7.51 -9.55
C LEU A 190 -12.38 -8.27 -8.92
N ILE A 191 -13.50 -7.59 -8.82
CA ILE A 191 -14.76 -8.12 -8.31
C ILE A 191 -15.82 -8.02 -9.42
N ASP A 192 -16.68 -9.04 -9.54
CA ASP A 192 -17.86 -8.96 -10.40
C ASP A 192 -18.88 -7.98 -9.81
N SER A 193 -18.79 -6.74 -10.23
CA SER A 193 -19.58 -5.63 -9.73
C SER A 193 -19.46 -4.44 -10.70
N PRO A 194 -20.40 -3.48 -10.69
CA PRO A 194 -20.25 -2.23 -11.41
C PRO A 194 -18.95 -1.50 -11.09
N ASP A 195 -18.47 -0.68 -12.01
CA ASP A 195 -17.28 0.14 -11.80
C ASP A 195 -17.53 1.16 -10.68
N VAL A 196 -16.81 1.01 -9.58
CA VAL A 196 -16.84 1.90 -8.42
C VAL A 196 -15.42 2.34 -8.11
N PHE A 197 -15.22 3.64 -7.96
CA PHE A 197 -13.94 4.24 -7.65
C PHE A 197 -13.99 4.94 -6.29
N VAL A 198 -13.45 4.28 -5.27
CA VAL A 198 -13.39 4.83 -3.91
C VAL A 198 -12.17 5.74 -3.79
N GLU A 199 -12.40 7.02 -3.88
CA GLU A 199 -11.34 8.02 -3.75
C GLU A 199 -10.92 8.21 -2.30
N SER A 200 -9.64 8.47 -2.09
CA SER A 200 -9.09 8.83 -0.77
C SER A 200 -9.66 10.17 -0.30
N ARG A 201 -10.22 10.22 0.91
CA ARG A 201 -10.87 11.40 1.49
C ARG A 201 -10.26 11.75 2.84
N ASN A 202 -10.02 13.04 3.06
CA ASN A 202 -9.55 13.55 4.36
C ASN A 202 -10.70 13.75 5.36
N LYS A 203 -11.93 13.84 4.87
CA LYS A 203 -13.15 14.00 5.67
C LYS A 203 -14.15 12.92 5.33
N ALA A 204 -14.83 12.41 6.32
CA ALA A 204 -15.89 11.44 6.15
C ALA A 204 -17.08 12.03 5.38
N LEU A 205 -17.84 11.15 4.72
CA LEU A 205 -19.10 11.51 4.03
C LEU A 205 -20.22 11.82 5.00
N CYS A 206 -20.17 11.24 6.20
CA CYS A 206 -21.16 11.41 7.25
C CYS A 206 -20.55 12.20 8.42
N ASP A 207 -21.41 12.73 9.29
CA ASP A 207 -20.99 13.34 10.55
C ASP A 207 -20.68 12.24 11.58
N ILE A 208 -19.40 11.85 11.62
CA ILE A 208 -18.88 10.78 12.48
C ILE A 208 -17.60 11.25 13.19
N PRO A 209 -17.25 10.66 14.34
CA PRO A 209 -16.02 10.99 15.04
C PRO A 209 -14.77 10.83 14.15
N LEU A 210 -13.87 11.79 14.24
CA LEU A 210 -12.67 11.80 13.40
C LEU A 210 -11.74 10.62 13.73
N MET A 211 -11.42 9.81 12.72
CA MET A 211 -10.37 8.80 12.86
C MET A 211 -9.01 9.41 12.58
N THR A 212 -8.06 9.19 13.49
CA THR A 212 -6.69 9.69 13.34
C THR A 212 -5.68 8.57 13.57
N LYS A 213 -4.45 8.78 13.10
CA LYS A 213 -3.30 7.92 13.42
C LYS A 213 -2.91 8.17 14.88
N GLY A 214 -2.42 7.17 15.60
CA GLY A 214 -1.88 7.34 16.94
C GLY A 214 -0.60 8.19 16.98
N SER A 215 -0.02 8.33 18.16
CA SER A 215 1.16 9.17 18.41
C SER A 215 2.44 8.53 17.87
N GLN A 216 3.33 9.35 17.31
CA GLN A 216 4.61 8.89 16.75
C GLN A 216 5.78 9.55 17.50
N PRO A 217 6.68 8.77 18.11
CA PRO A 217 7.78 9.33 18.91
C PRO A 217 8.90 9.91 18.03
N THR A 218 9.34 9.24 16.95
CA THR A 218 10.51 9.61 16.12
C THR A 218 11.75 9.85 17.00
N ASP A 219 12.19 8.82 17.73
CA ASP A 219 13.06 8.91 18.89
C ASP A 219 14.13 7.81 18.96
N ASP A 220 14.20 6.91 17.96
CA ASP A 220 15.06 5.72 17.98
C ASP A 220 14.81 4.80 19.19
N GLY A 221 13.56 4.77 19.70
CA GLY A 221 13.16 3.96 20.84
C GLY A 221 13.52 4.57 22.22
N ASN A 222 14.18 5.73 22.27
CA ASN A 222 14.64 6.29 23.53
C ASN A 222 13.52 6.78 24.46
N LEU A 223 12.34 7.14 23.95
CA LEU A 223 11.17 7.47 24.76
C LEU A 223 10.26 6.27 25.03
N ILE A 224 10.64 5.09 24.56
CA ILE A 224 9.90 3.85 24.77
C ILE A 224 10.60 3.03 25.85
N ILE A 225 9.82 2.34 26.67
CA ILE A 225 10.29 1.42 27.71
C ILE A 225 9.68 0.07 27.42
N GLU A 226 10.52 -0.88 27.04
CA GLU A 226 10.11 -2.25 26.77
C GLU A 226 9.84 -3.01 28.07
N ALA A 227 9.15 -4.15 27.98
CA ALA A 227 8.69 -4.89 29.16
C ALA A 227 9.85 -5.44 30.03
N ASP A 228 10.95 -5.80 29.40
CA ASP A 228 12.14 -6.36 30.05
C ASP A 228 13.01 -5.28 30.76
N GLU A 229 12.91 -4.03 30.35
CA GLU A 229 13.66 -2.92 30.99
C GLU A 229 12.85 -2.13 32.02
N TYR A 230 11.52 -2.35 32.10
CA TYR A 230 10.63 -1.51 32.91
C TYR A 230 10.99 -1.51 34.41
N ASP A 231 11.17 -2.70 34.99
CA ASP A 231 11.44 -2.83 36.43
C ASP A 231 12.81 -2.24 36.81
N ASP A 232 13.83 -2.43 35.99
CA ASP A 232 15.17 -1.85 36.15
C ASP A 232 15.11 -0.32 36.06
N PHE A 233 14.39 0.21 35.05
CA PHE A 233 14.23 1.64 34.85
C PHE A 233 13.54 2.34 36.06
N ILE A 234 12.42 1.76 36.54
CA ILE A 234 11.68 2.30 37.68
C ILE A 234 12.49 2.21 38.98
N THR A 235 13.29 1.14 39.14
CA THR A 235 14.18 1.00 40.28
C THR A 235 15.27 2.09 40.29
N LYS A 236 15.83 2.42 39.13
CA LYS A 236 16.86 3.47 38.99
C LYS A 236 16.29 4.89 39.10
N GLU A 237 15.07 5.10 38.63
CA GLU A 237 14.44 6.42 38.55
C GLU A 237 12.96 6.38 38.97
N PRO A 238 12.65 6.11 40.27
CA PRO A 238 11.26 5.95 40.72
C PRO A 238 10.40 7.21 40.53
N ASN A 239 11.00 8.38 40.53
CA ASN A 239 10.32 9.66 40.32
C ASN A 239 9.86 9.87 38.86
N ALA A 240 10.32 9.07 37.91
CA ALA A 240 9.88 9.10 36.54
C ALA A 240 8.50 8.45 36.36
N ASN A 241 8.01 7.68 37.35
CA ASN A 241 6.75 6.92 37.24
C ASN A 241 5.54 7.80 36.86
N LYS A 242 5.48 9.03 37.32
CA LYS A 242 4.41 9.98 36.96
C LYS A 242 4.35 10.34 35.48
N PHE A 243 5.44 10.16 34.74
CA PHE A 243 5.54 10.40 33.29
C PHE A 243 5.42 9.15 32.46
N ILE A 244 5.33 7.98 33.08
CA ILE A 244 5.19 6.72 32.34
C ILE A 244 3.72 6.48 32.03
N ARG A 245 3.46 6.14 30.75
CA ARG A 245 2.13 5.77 30.27
C ARG A 245 2.21 4.47 29.48
N PRO A 246 1.20 3.59 29.57
CA PRO A 246 1.12 2.46 28.64
C PRO A 246 1.13 2.95 27.19
N PHE A 247 1.96 2.32 26.36
CA PHE A 247 2.10 2.64 24.93
C PHE A 247 1.64 1.45 24.09
N VAL A 248 0.50 1.63 23.41
CA VAL A 248 -0.22 0.51 22.77
C VAL A 248 -0.25 0.69 21.27
N GLY A 249 0.38 -0.23 20.59
CA GLY A 249 0.27 -0.45 19.14
C GLY A 249 -0.54 -1.70 18.84
N ALA A 250 -0.44 -2.18 17.59
CA ALA A 250 -1.19 -3.36 17.16
C ALA A 250 -0.76 -4.63 17.93
N GLN A 251 0.53 -4.81 18.18
CA GLN A 251 1.05 -5.99 18.89
C GLN A 251 0.63 -6.03 20.35
N GLU A 252 0.70 -4.89 21.02
CA GLU A 252 0.30 -4.74 22.42
C GLU A 252 -1.19 -4.99 22.59
N PHE A 253 -2.00 -4.43 21.67
CA PHE A 253 -3.45 -4.58 21.70
C PHE A 253 -3.88 -6.03 21.42
N LEU A 254 -3.31 -6.65 20.37
CA LEU A 254 -3.71 -7.99 19.92
C LEU A 254 -3.17 -9.11 20.82
N ASN A 255 -1.93 -8.98 21.27
CA ASN A 255 -1.20 -10.03 21.97
C ASN A 255 -1.02 -9.75 23.47
N LYS A 256 -1.65 -8.69 23.98
CA LYS A 256 -1.57 -8.25 25.39
C LYS A 256 -0.12 -8.05 25.88
N LYS A 257 0.79 -7.71 24.96
CA LYS A 257 2.16 -7.34 25.32
C LYS A 257 2.14 -6.03 26.08
N LYS A 258 3.08 -5.91 27.00
CA LYS A 258 3.24 -4.67 27.79
C LYS A 258 4.38 -3.85 27.21
N ARG A 259 4.14 -2.55 27.05
CA ARG A 259 5.12 -1.57 26.64
C ARG A 259 4.67 -0.20 27.15
N TRP A 260 5.60 0.66 27.48
CA TRP A 260 5.33 1.98 28.02
C TRP A 260 6.08 3.05 27.25
N CYS A 261 5.75 4.29 27.50
CA CYS A 261 6.49 5.44 26.99
C CYS A 261 6.67 6.50 28.08
N LEU A 262 7.72 7.28 27.91
CA LEU A 262 7.93 8.53 28.64
C LEU A 262 7.09 9.63 28.00
N TRP A 263 5.95 9.94 28.61
CA TRP A 263 5.05 11.00 28.16
C TRP A 263 5.33 12.28 28.93
N LEU A 264 6.35 13.04 28.47
CA LEU A 264 6.91 14.21 29.17
C LEU A 264 6.14 15.50 28.86
N VAL A 265 4.92 15.41 28.34
CA VAL A 265 4.06 16.58 28.11
C VAL A 265 3.70 17.22 29.45
N GLY A 266 4.03 18.51 29.60
CA GLY A 266 3.80 19.27 30.86
C GLY A 266 4.87 19.10 31.92
N ALA A 267 5.92 18.31 31.68
CA ALA A 267 7.05 18.21 32.58
C ALA A 267 7.80 19.56 32.69
N SER A 268 8.02 20.04 33.90
CA SER A 268 8.78 21.28 34.11
C SER A 268 10.29 21.05 33.94
N PRO A 269 11.06 22.08 33.57
CA PRO A 269 12.51 21.96 33.48
C PRO A 269 13.19 21.51 34.79
N SER A 270 12.65 21.90 35.95
CA SER A 270 13.14 21.48 37.26
C SER A 270 12.92 19.99 37.53
N GLU A 271 11.76 19.46 37.16
CA GLU A 271 11.47 18.03 37.24
C GLU A 271 12.39 17.21 36.34
N LEU A 272 12.54 17.62 35.08
CA LEU A 272 13.43 16.94 34.13
C LEU A 272 14.90 16.99 34.60
N LYS A 273 15.31 18.07 35.19
CA LYS A 273 16.69 18.22 35.71
C LYS A 273 16.98 17.23 36.84
N ALA A 274 15.97 16.86 37.64
CA ALA A 274 16.08 15.88 38.70
C ALA A 274 16.09 14.41 38.22
N LEU A 275 15.75 14.13 36.96
CA LEU A 275 15.61 12.79 36.42
C LEU A 275 16.79 12.46 35.48
N SER A 276 17.82 11.81 36.03
CA SER A 276 19.10 11.57 35.33
C SER A 276 18.98 10.60 34.17
N GLU A 277 18.25 9.50 34.34
CA GLU A 277 18.06 8.49 33.28
C GLU A 277 17.12 9.00 32.17
N VAL A 278 16.06 9.73 32.54
CA VAL A 278 15.19 10.40 31.55
C VAL A 278 15.98 11.42 30.73
N ARG A 279 16.88 12.20 31.35
CA ARG A 279 17.70 13.17 30.60
C ARG A 279 18.63 12.51 29.59
N LYS A 280 19.26 11.39 29.93
CA LYS A 280 20.12 10.64 29.02
C LYS A 280 19.32 10.21 27.79
N ARG A 281 18.14 9.66 27.99
CA ARG A 281 17.23 9.26 26.91
C ARG A 281 16.81 10.45 26.04
N VAL A 282 16.46 11.57 26.65
CA VAL A 282 16.08 12.80 25.93
C VAL A 282 17.24 13.35 25.09
N GLU A 283 18.49 13.32 25.59
CA GLU A 283 19.65 13.75 24.80
C GLU A 283 19.88 12.79 23.61
N SER A 284 19.73 11.50 23.79
CA SER A 284 19.79 10.52 22.69
C SER A 284 18.72 10.79 21.60
N VAL A 285 17.50 11.19 22.01
CA VAL A 285 16.46 11.62 21.05
C VAL A 285 16.91 12.84 20.25
N ARG A 286 17.50 13.82 20.93
CA ARG A 286 18.00 15.03 20.27
C ARG A 286 19.07 14.70 19.23
N GLU A 287 20.07 13.90 19.62
CA GLU A 287 21.14 13.47 18.72
C GLU A 287 20.59 12.69 17.52
N PHE A 288 19.68 11.75 17.74
CA PHE A 288 19.03 10.99 16.66
C PHE A 288 18.32 11.92 15.67
N ARG A 289 17.54 12.88 16.16
CA ARG A 289 16.82 13.81 15.31
C ARG A 289 17.75 14.71 14.52
N LEU A 290 18.85 15.19 15.11
CA LEU A 290 19.87 16.01 14.43
C LEU A 290 20.55 15.28 13.27
N LYS A 291 20.77 13.97 13.40
CA LYS A 291 21.39 13.12 12.36
C LYS A 291 20.43 12.78 11.20
N SER A 292 19.16 13.14 11.29
CA SER A 292 18.15 12.80 10.27
C SER A 292 18.43 13.49 8.92
N LYS A 293 18.24 12.76 7.83
CA LYS A 293 18.26 13.33 6.46
C LYS A 293 17.08 14.29 6.22
N LYS A 294 15.97 14.14 6.97
CA LYS A 294 14.77 14.96 6.81
C LYS A 294 14.88 16.24 7.65
N GLU A 295 14.81 17.39 7.00
CA GLU A 295 14.85 18.70 7.66
C GLU A 295 13.76 18.87 8.72
N ALA A 296 12.52 18.41 8.42
CA ALA A 296 11.43 18.48 9.38
C ALA A 296 11.70 17.70 10.69
N THR A 297 12.40 16.57 10.61
CA THR A 297 12.84 15.81 11.79
C THR A 297 13.96 16.53 12.53
N ARG A 298 14.93 17.13 11.82
CA ARG A 298 16.00 17.91 12.47
C ARG A 298 15.46 19.10 13.25
N LYS A 299 14.46 19.81 12.74
CA LYS A 299 13.78 20.91 13.46
C LYS A 299 13.11 20.46 14.77
N LYS A 300 12.75 19.18 14.88
CA LYS A 300 12.17 18.60 16.10
C LYS A 300 13.21 18.27 17.18
N ALA A 301 14.49 18.36 16.88
CA ALA A 301 15.57 18.20 17.86
C ALA A 301 15.56 19.28 18.95
N ASP A 302 14.92 20.43 18.72
CA ASP A 302 14.74 21.50 19.72
C ASP A 302 13.71 21.14 20.80
N MET A 303 12.89 20.11 20.58
CA MET A 303 11.89 19.61 21.51
C MET A 303 12.04 18.10 21.75
N PRO A 304 13.20 17.62 22.25
CA PRO A 304 13.50 16.20 22.33
C PRO A 304 12.68 15.46 23.40
N THR A 305 12.08 16.19 24.35
CA THR A 305 11.19 15.65 25.39
C THR A 305 9.81 15.25 24.85
N LEU A 306 9.47 15.69 23.64
CA LEU A 306 8.13 15.51 23.09
C LEU A 306 8.15 14.53 21.92
N PHE A 307 7.10 13.73 21.82
CA PHE A 307 6.81 12.96 20.62
C PHE A 307 6.69 13.88 19.40
N ASP A 308 7.10 13.42 18.25
CA ASP A 308 6.99 14.14 16.98
C ASP A 308 5.53 14.45 16.66
N GLU A 309 4.66 13.42 16.74
CA GLU A 309 3.21 13.57 16.64
C GLU A 309 2.56 13.13 17.96
N ARG A 310 1.77 14.03 18.55
CA ARG A 310 1.07 13.80 19.81
C ARG A 310 -0.43 13.80 19.59
N ARG A 311 -1.06 12.66 19.84
CA ARG A 311 -2.49 12.44 19.62
C ARG A 311 -3.10 11.65 20.78
N ALA A 312 -2.84 12.12 22.00
CA ALA A 312 -3.48 11.58 23.20
C ALA A 312 -4.95 12.03 23.24
N SER A 313 -5.83 11.12 23.58
CA SER A 313 -7.23 11.42 23.86
C SER A 313 -7.42 11.80 25.33
N THR A 314 -8.37 12.67 25.61
CA THR A 314 -8.82 13.00 26.95
C THR A 314 -10.02 12.16 27.40
N THR A 315 -10.65 11.45 26.47
CA THR A 315 -11.78 10.57 26.71
C THR A 315 -11.44 9.14 26.26
N GLU A 316 -12.22 8.18 26.70
CA GLU A 316 -12.16 6.82 26.15
C GLU A 316 -12.30 6.86 24.63
N TYR A 317 -11.58 5.99 23.92
CA TYR A 317 -11.53 5.99 22.46
C TYR A 317 -11.39 4.59 21.90
N ILE A 318 -11.84 4.39 20.66
CA ILE A 318 -11.63 3.12 19.96
C ILE A 318 -10.24 3.11 19.33
N ILE A 319 -9.55 1.98 19.49
CA ILE A 319 -8.30 1.66 18.81
C ILE A 319 -8.56 0.67 17.67
N VAL A 320 -7.95 0.92 16.51
CA VAL A 320 -8.08 0.11 15.30
C VAL A 320 -6.68 -0.23 14.78
N PRO A 321 -6.23 -1.49 14.82
CA PRO A 321 -4.97 -1.90 14.21
C PRO A 321 -4.95 -1.58 12.72
N ARG A 322 -3.87 -0.94 12.26
CA ARG A 322 -3.69 -0.62 10.83
C ARG A 322 -3.44 -1.86 9.97
N HIS A 323 -2.89 -2.92 10.58
CA HIS A 323 -2.65 -4.19 9.90
C HIS A 323 -3.34 -5.31 10.68
N SER A 324 -4.00 -6.19 9.97
CA SER A 324 -4.66 -7.36 10.53
C SER A 324 -4.56 -8.55 9.57
N SER A 325 -4.34 -9.74 10.10
CA SER A 325 -4.24 -10.96 9.31
C SER A 325 -5.49 -11.17 8.44
N GLU A 326 -5.27 -11.60 7.20
CA GLU A 326 -6.34 -11.98 6.26
C GLU A 326 -7.24 -13.11 6.78
N ASN A 327 -6.70 -13.95 7.68
CA ASN A 327 -7.43 -15.07 8.29
C ASN A 327 -8.41 -14.62 9.38
N ARG A 328 -8.42 -13.34 9.76
CA ARG A 328 -9.39 -12.82 10.73
C ARG A 328 -10.69 -12.43 10.05
N LYS A 329 -11.79 -12.95 10.57
CA LYS A 329 -13.14 -12.58 10.11
C LYS A 329 -13.45 -11.11 10.37
N TYR A 330 -12.97 -10.56 11.49
CA TYR A 330 -13.12 -9.17 11.91
C TYR A 330 -11.76 -8.56 12.23
N ILE A 331 -11.55 -7.27 11.90
CA ILE A 331 -10.41 -6.52 12.41
C ILE A 331 -10.65 -6.29 13.90
N PRO A 332 -9.76 -6.72 14.77
CA PRO A 332 -9.93 -6.51 16.20
C PRO A 332 -9.91 -5.01 16.53
N MET A 333 -10.97 -4.50 17.09
CA MET A 333 -11.10 -3.14 17.55
C MET A 333 -11.55 -3.15 19.01
N GLY A 334 -11.42 -2.06 19.73
CA GLY A 334 -11.91 -1.98 21.10
C GLY A 334 -11.69 -0.63 21.73
N PHE A 335 -12.42 -0.40 22.83
CA PHE A 335 -12.25 0.79 23.64
C PHE A 335 -11.03 0.68 24.54
N VAL A 336 -10.32 1.78 24.69
CA VAL A 336 -9.17 1.93 25.58
C VAL A 336 -9.25 3.20 26.39
N ASN A 337 -8.68 3.13 27.60
CA ASN A 337 -8.67 4.23 28.54
C ASN A 337 -7.79 5.40 28.04
N PRO A 338 -8.15 6.68 28.31
CA PRO A 338 -7.37 7.84 27.88
C PRO A 338 -5.95 7.93 28.48
N ASN A 339 -5.65 7.19 29.56
CA ASN A 339 -4.30 7.09 30.09
C ASN A 339 -3.34 6.30 29.18
N ILE A 340 -3.87 5.54 28.22
CA ILE A 340 -3.10 4.80 27.23
C ILE A 340 -2.71 5.73 26.09
N ILE A 341 -1.46 5.71 25.69
CA ILE A 341 -0.99 6.40 24.50
C ILE A 341 -0.98 5.41 23.34
N ALA A 342 -1.81 5.66 22.33
CA ALA A 342 -1.84 4.85 21.12
C ALA A 342 -0.64 5.18 20.22
N SER A 343 0.06 4.14 19.74
CA SER A 343 1.16 4.30 18.78
C SER A 343 0.65 4.52 17.35
N ASP A 344 1.52 4.96 16.48
CA ASP A 344 1.22 5.14 15.05
C ASP A 344 0.98 3.85 14.25
N ALA A 345 1.18 2.69 14.89
CA ALA A 345 0.80 1.39 14.32
C ALA A 345 -0.72 1.13 14.36
N VAL A 346 -1.47 1.98 15.04
CA VAL A 346 -2.93 1.92 15.14
C VAL A 346 -3.59 3.24 14.72
N LEU A 347 -4.88 3.17 14.45
CA LEU A 347 -5.76 4.33 14.29
C LEU A 347 -6.59 4.48 15.56
N THR A 348 -7.01 5.70 15.85
CA THR A 348 -7.81 6.04 17.04
C THR A 348 -9.05 6.82 16.65
N ILE A 349 -10.15 6.57 17.35
CA ILE A 349 -11.43 7.28 17.15
C ILE A 349 -11.86 7.83 18.52
N PRO A 350 -11.43 9.06 18.86
CA PRO A 350 -11.89 9.74 20.08
C PRO A 350 -13.40 9.99 20.04
N SER A 351 -14.03 10.00 21.21
CA SER A 351 -15.48 10.27 21.36
C SER A 351 -16.40 9.28 20.62
N ALA A 352 -15.89 8.14 20.22
CA ALA A 352 -16.72 7.08 19.66
C ALA A 352 -17.61 6.46 20.75
N THR A 353 -18.79 6.04 20.35
CA THR A 353 -19.78 5.37 21.22
C THR A 353 -19.92 3.89 20.85
N LEU A 354 -20.68 3.13 21.63
CA LEU A 354 -21.04 1.75 21.29
C LEU A 354 -21.77 1.63 19.95
N TYR A 355 -22.50 2.67 19.53
CA TYR A 355 -23.12 2.72 18.20
C TYR A 355 -22.06 2.68 17.09
N HIS A 356 -21.04 3.52 17.17
CA HIS A 356 -19.94 3.53 16.20
C HIS A 356 -19.17 2.21 16.20
N PHE A 357 -18.94 1.65 17.39
CA PHE A 357 -18.29 0.34 17.52
C PHE A 357 -19.11 -0.77 16.86
N GLY A 358 -20.42 -0.80 17.08
CA GLY A 358 -21.31 -1.80 16.46
C GLY A 358 -21.33 -1.72 14.94
N ILE A 359 -21.28 -0.51 14.36
CA ILE A 359 -21.18 -0.32 12.91
C ILE A 359 -19.83 -0.83 12.39
N LEU A 360 -18.73 -0.45 13.03
CA LEU A 360 -17.37 -0.85 12.64
C LEU A 360 -17.16 -2.36 12.73
N GLU A 361 -17.75 -3.03 13.73
CA GLU A 361 -17.68 -4.49 13.92
C GLU A 361 -18.81 -5.25 13.17
N SER A 362 -19.56 -4.57 12.31
CA SER A 362 -20.61 -5.20 11.52
C SER A 362 -20.03 -6.01 10.33
N ASN A 363 -20.78 -7.04 9.91
CA ASN A 363 -20.45 -7.79 8.70
C ASN A 363 -20.41 -6.91 7.46
N VAL A 364 -21.26 -5.88 7.39
CA VAL A 364 -21.32 -4.93 6.24
C VAL A 364 -20.02 -4.13 6.16
N HIS A 365 -19.57 -3.54 7.28
CA HIS A 365 -18.32 -2.81 7.32
C HIS A 365 -17.11 -3.71 7.01
N MET A 366 -17.11 -4.94 7.53
CA MET A 366 -16.02 -5.89 7.24
C MET A 366 -16.01 -6.33 5.77
N ALA A 367 -17.17 -6.49 5.13
CA ALA A 367 -17.26 -6.79 3.70
C ALA A 367 -16.72 -5.62 2.86
N TRP A 368 -17.15 -4.40 3.18
CA TRP A 368 -16.64 -3.16 2.58
C TRP A 368 -15.12 -3.05 2.73
N MET A 369 -14.62 -3.16 3.97
CA MET A 369 -13.20 -3.10 4.26
C MET A 369 -12.39 -4.11 3.44
N ARG A 370 -12.83 -5.36 3.37
CA ARG A 370 -12.15 -6.41 2.59
C ARG A 370 -12.10 -6.10 1.10
N ALA A 371 -13.14 -5.46 0.57
CA ALA A 371 -13.23 -5.10 -0.84
C ALA A 371 -12.28 -3.94 -1.19
N VAL A 372 -12.25 -2.88 -0.37
CA VAL A 372 -11.62 -1.60 -0.75
C VAL A 372 -10.29 -1.31 -0.07
N CYS A 373 -9.92 -2.01 1.02
CA CYS A 373 -8.69 -1.71 1.73
C CYS A 373 -7.44 -2.10 0.93
N GLY A 374 -6.32 -1.45 1.23
CA GLY A 374 -5.02 -1.92 0.78
C GLY A 374 -4.58 -3.20 1.53
N ARG A 375 -3.51 -3.81 1.05
CA ARG A 375 -2.90 -4.97 1.72
C ARG A 375 -1.40 -4.78 1.90
N LEU A 376 -0.86 -5.45 2.90
CA LEU A 376 0.57 -5.62 3.07
C LEU A 376 0.85 -7.13 2.92
N LYS A 377 1.39 -7.53 1.78
CA LYS A 377 1.39 -8.93 1.31
C LYS A 377 -0.07 -9.40 1.16
N SER A 378 -0.54 -10.34 1.98
CA SER A 378 -1.92 -10.80 2.03
C SER A 378 -2.75 -10.10 3.11
N ASP A 379 -2.13 -9.59 4.17
CA ASP A 379 -2.79 -9.00 5.35
C ASP A 379 -3.49 -7.69 5.05
N TYR A 380 -4.65 -7.46 5.64
CA TYR A 380 -5.42 -6.23 5.48
C TYR A 380 -4.68 -5.01 6.05
N ARG A 381 -4.66 -3.94 5.27
CA ARG A 381 -4.17 -2.62 5.70
C ARG A 381 -5.34 -1.65 5.76
N TYR A 382 -5.90 -1.49 6.95
CA TYR A 382 -7.01 -0.57 7.18
C TYR A 382 -6.58 0.87 6.95
N SER A 383 -7.30 1.60 6.10
CA SER A 383 -7.07 3.01 5.79
C SER A 383 -8.25 3.85 6.24
N LYS A 384 -7.98 4.91 7.01
CA LYS A 384 -9.01 5.88 7.37
C LYS A 384 -9.57 6.62 6.15
N ASP A 385 -8.72 6.89 5.16
CA ASP A 385 -9.05 7.75 4.03
C ASP A 385 -9.86 7.05 2.93
N VAL A 386 -9.91 5.70 2.94
CA VAL A 386 -10.63 4.87 1.96
C VAL A 386 -11.72 4.03 2.62
N VAL A 387 -11.45 3.48 3.81
CA VAL A 387 -12.37 2.54 4.47
C VAL A 387 -13.33 3.25 5.40
N TYR A 388 -12.85 4.23 6.19
CA TYR A 388 -13.63 4.90 7.23
C TYR A 388 -14.30 6.18 6.73
N ASN A 389 -13.57 7.05 6.01
CA ASN A 389 -14.09 8.32 5.48
C ASN A 389 -14.87 8.08 4.18
#